data_8d7ccbadc75c12ba18df5d9df196c91e
#
_entry.id   8d7ccbadc75c12ba18df5d9df196c91e
#
_cell.length_a   1.000
_cell.length_b   1.000
_cell.length_c   1.000
_cell.angle_alpha   90.00
_cell.angle_beta   90.00
_cell.angle_gamma   90.00
#
_symmetry.space_group_name_H-M   'P 1'
#
loop_
_entity.id
_entity.type
_entity.pdbx_description
1 polymer ?
#
loop_
_entity_poly.entity_id
_entity_poly.type
_entity_poly.pdbx_seq_one_letter_code
_entity_poly.pdbx_strand_id
1 'polypeptide(L)'
;MTSQEIYAIPPDGDGWRKLPSGIYVKLGNDVKLGNYVTLGNGVTLGNYVTLGNDVKLGDDVKLGDGVTLGDGVTSLQLAETYRQTYRDLAPVHIFVKWLRPNRMSPGWGKSTPIKYEVGAIIEATGETNDQQCAAGLHVFRLGERPEWHWLCEANHDLIAVKVRVKSEDILFAGLPTMDAKLRVRRLEVLE
;
A
#
# COMPACT_ATOMS: atom_id res chain seq x y z
N MET A 1 0.31 -24.27 -4.28
CA MET A 1 1.28 -24.50 -3.18
C MET A 1 0.56 -24.22 -1.88
N THR A 2 0.64 -25.10 -0.91
CA THR A 2 0.04 -24.93 0.43
C THR A 2 0.96 -24.12 1.35
N SER A 3 0.42 -23.58 2.45
CA SER A 3 1.26 -22.90 3.46
C SER A 3 2.35 -23.82 4.02
N GLN A 4 2.05 -25.12 4.21
CA GLN A 4 3.03 -26.10 4.68
C GLN A 4 4.20 -26.29 3.70
N GLU A 5 3.92 -26.34 2.40
CA GLU A 5 4.97 -26.41 1.37
C GLU A 5 5.85 -25.16 1.37
N ILE A 6 5.26 -23.98 1.60
CA ILE A 6 6.01 -22.73 1.72
C ILE A 6 6.85 -22.71 2.98
N TYR A 7 6.32 -23.15 4.13
CA TYR A 7 7.09 -23.23 5.38
C TYR A 7 8.27 -24.18 5.31
N ALA A 8 8.19 -25.23 4.48
CA ALA A 8 9.32 -26.15 4.25
C ALA A 8 10.49 -25.49 3.51
N ILE A 9 10.29 -24.36 2.84
CA ILE A 9 11.36 -23.59 2.20
C ILE A 9 12.05 -22.75 3.30
N PRO A 10 13.37 -22.91 3.51
CA PRO A 10 14.07 -22.12 4.53
C PRO A 10 14.02 -20.62 4.16
N PRO A 11 13.74 -19.74 5.12
CA PRO A 11 13.79 -18.30 4.88
C PRO A 11 15.26 -17.82 4.79
N ASP A 12 15.48 -16.72 4.08
CA ASP A 12 16.72 -15.97 4.15
C ASP A 12 16.87 -15.19 5.49
N GLY A 13 17.95 -14.39 5.62
CA GLY A 13 18.24 -13.62 6.83
C GLY A 13 17.15 -12.60 7.20
N ASP A 14 16.34 -12.16 6.24
CA ASP A 14 15.25 -11.19 6.41
C ASP A 14 13.87 -11.87 6.52
N GLY A 15 13.82 -13.19 6.47
CA GLY A 15 12.59 -13.99 6.61
C GLY A 15 11.83 -14.21 5.30
N TRP A 16 12.41 -13.88 4.16
CA TRP A 16 11.82 -14.15 2.85
C TRP A 16 12.07 -15.59 2.39
N ARG A 17 11.10 -16.16 1.70
CA ARG A 17 11.18 -17.49 1.08
C ARG A 17 11.06 -17.37 -0.42
N LYS A 18 12.04 -17.87 -1.16
CA LYS A 18 12.02 -17.92 -2.61
C LYS A 18 11.30 -19.16 -3.09
N LEU A 19 10.12 -18.99 -3.68
CA LEU A 19 9.35 -20.09 -4.21
C LEU A 19 9.97 -20.66 -5.51
N PRO A 20 9.64 -21.90 -5.91
CA PRO A 20 10.12 -22.47 -7.17
C PRO A 20 9.76 -21.64 -8.41
N SER A 21 8.69 -20.87 -8.36
CA SER A 21 8.29 -19.91 -9.40
C SER A 21 9.21 -18.70 -9.53
N GLY A 22 10.17 -18.53 -8.61
CA GLY A 22 11.08 -17.38 -8.57
C GLY A 22 10.57 -16.19 -7.77
N ILE A 23 9.30 -16.19 -7.32
CA ILE A 23 8.73 -15.11 -6.48
C ILE A 23 9.19 -15.24 -5.03
N TYR A 24 9.20 -14.13 -4.32
CA TYR A 24 9.54 -14.06 -2.90
C TYR A 24 8.30 -13.78 -2.07
N VAL A 25 8.13 -14.52 -0.97
CA VAL A 25 7.02 -14.34 -0.01
C VAL A 25 7.55 -14.36 1.42
N LYS A 26 6.87 -13.66 2.32
CA LYS A 26 7.14 -13.70 3.75
C LYS A 26 5.89 -14.09 4.49
N LEU A 27 5.95 -15.16 5.28
CA LEU A 27 4.82 -15.64 6.07
C LEU A 27 5.12 -15.48 7.56
N GLY A 28 4.17 -14.91 8.30
CA GLY A 28 4.13 -14.95 9.75
C GLY A 28 3.77 -16.36 10.26
N ASN A 29 3.55 -16.49 11.55
CA ASN A 29 3.19 -17.77 12.16
C ASN A 29 1.72 -18.15 11.84
N ASP A 30 1.44 -19.43 11.75
CA ASP A 30 0.09 -19.99 11.62
C ASP A 30 -0.74 -19.43 10.44
N VAL A 31 -0.08 -19.10 9.32
CA VAL A 31 -0.76 -18.72 8.09
C VAL A 31 -1.40 -19.94 7.45
N LYS A 32 -2.69 -19.82 7.09
CA LYS A 32 -3.46 -20.86 6.40
C LYS A 32 -3.83 -20.39 4.99
N LEU A 33 -3.51 -21.19 3.99
CA LEU A 33 -3.86 -20.93 2.60
C LEU A 33 -4.85 -21.98 2.12
N GLY A 34 -5.96 -21.53 1.55
CA GLY A 34 -6.92 -22.37 0.83
C GLY A 34 -6.35 -22.91 -0.48
N ASN A 35 -7.16 -23.65 -1.22
CA ASN A 35 -6.76 -24.18 -2.52
C ASN A 35 -6.69 -23.05 -3.57
N TYR A 36 -5.79 -23.20 -4.53
CA TYR A 36 -5.62 -22.29 -5.67
C TYR A 36 -5.31 -20.84 -5.28
N VAL A 37 -4.76 -20.63 -4.08
CA VAL A 37 -4.27 -19.30 -3.68
C VAL A 37 -3.07 -18.92 -4.55
N THR A 38 -3.11 -17.72 -5.12
CA THR A 38 -2.00 -17.14 -5.90
C THR A 38 -1.41 -15.98 -5.14
N LEU A 39 -0.12 -16.03 -4.89
CA LEU A 39 0.65 -14.94 -4.26
C LEU A 39 1.58 -14.33 -5.30
N GLY A 40 1.54 -13.02 -5.45
CA GLY A 40 2.49 -12.26 -6.25
C GLY A 40 3.86 -12.13 -5.56
N ASN A 41 4.80 -11.46 -6.21
CA ASN A 41 6.12 -11.24 -5.64
C ASN A 41 6.05 -10.20 -4.50
N GLY A 42 6.89 -10.37 -3.46
CA GLY A 42 6.93 -9.44 -2.33
C GLY A 42 5.74 -9.52 -1.36
N VAL A 43 4.85 -10.51 -1.51
CA VAL A 43 3.70 -10.67 -0.59
C VAL A 43 4.20 -11.01 0.82
N THR A 44 3.70 -10.28 1.80
CA THR A 44 3.92 -10.54 3.23
C THR A 44 2.59 -10.83 3.91
N LEU A 45 2.50 -11.96 4.60
CA LEU A 45 1.35 -12.33 5.42
C LEU A 45 1.78 -12.32 6.90
N GLY A 46 1.10 -11.54 7.74
CA GLY A 46 1.30 -11.51 9.18
C GLY A 46 0.90 -12.81 9.86
N ASN A 47 0.93 -12.84 11.19
CA ASN A 47 0.56 -14.03 11.95
C ASN A 47 -0.94 -14.30 11.85
N TYR A 48 -1.32 -15.57 11.89
CA TYR A 48 -2.72 -16.04 11.91
C TYR A 48 -3.57 -15.61 10.70
N VAL A 49 -2.93 -15.23 9.58
CA VAL A 49 -3.65 -14.89 8.35
C VAL A 49 -4.26 -16.15 7.74
N THR A 50 -5.54 -16.09 7.41
CA THR A 50 -6.24 -17.16 6.69
C THR A 50 -6.74 -16.63 5.34
N LEU A 51 -6.32 -17.28 4.25
CA LEU A 51 -6.83 -17.03 2.91
C LEU A 51 -7.72 -18.20 2.49
N GLY A 52 -8.96 -17.91 2.08
CA GLY A 52 -9.87 -18.90 1.50
C GLY A 52 -9.38 -19.44 0.16
N ASN A 53 -10.21 -20.21 -0.53
CA ASN A 53 -9.85 -20.75 -1.84
C ASN A 53 -9.86 -19.65 -2.91
N ASP A 54 -9.08 -19.84 -3.97
CA ASP A 54 -9.04 -18.96 -5.16
C ASP A 54 -8.68 -17.50 -4.87
N VAL A 55 -8.10 -17.21 -3.70
CA VAL A 55 -7.63 -15.85 -3.36
C VAL A 55 -6.41 -15.51 -4.21
N LYS A 56 -6.42 -14.32 -4.82
CA LYS A 56 -5.32 -13.81 -5.64
C LYS A 56 -4.79 -12.51 -5.07
N LEU A 57 -3.56 -12.54 -4.58
CA LEU A 57 -2.84 -11.36 -4.14
C LEU A 57 -1.79 -10.97 -5.18
N GLY A 58 -1.82 -9.72 -5.64
CA GLY A 58 -0.81 -9.17 -6.54
C GLY A 58 0.55 -9.00 -5.86
N ASP A 59 1.47 -8.32 -6.53
CA ASP A 59 2.80 -8.05 -5.99
C ASP A 59 2.77 -7.06 -4.83
N ASP A 60 3.72 -7.21 -3.90
CA ASP A 60 3.96 -6.32 -2.76
C ASP A 60 2.77 -6.16 -1.80
N VAL A 61 1.79 -7.06 -1.86
CA VAL A 61 0.67 -7.07 -0.90
C VAL A 61 1.17 -7.56 0.46
N LYS A 62 0.83 -6.81 1.45
CA LYS A 62 1.08 -7.19 2.84
C LYS A 62 -0.26 -7.29 3.56
N LEU A 63 -0.56 -8.33 4.26
CA LEU A 63 -1.70 -8.50 5.16
C LEU A 63 -1.19 -8.58 6.61
N GLY A 64 -1.77 -7.78 7.50
CA GLY A 64 -1.43 -7.79 8.92
C GLY A 64 -1.86 -9.06 9.63
N ASP A 65 -1.71 -9.06 10.94
CA ASP A 65 -2.03 -10.21 11.77
C ASP A 65 -3.54 -10.46 11.85
N GLY A 66 -3.94 -11.72 11.90
CA GLY A 66 -5.31 -12.15 12.13
C GLY A 66 -6.30 -11.90 10.96
N VAL A 67 -5.82 -11.50 9.79
CA VAL A 67 -6.69 -11.23 8.63
C VAL A 67 -7.26 -12.53 8.06
N THR A 68 -8.59 -12.55 7.86
CA THR A 68 -9.28 -13.63 7.16
C THR A 68 -9.89 -13.09 5.87
N LEU A 69 -9.50 -13.64 4.74
CA LEU A 69 -10.12 -13.38 3.44
C LEU A 69 -10.93 -14.60 3.00
N GLY A 70 -12.18 -14.37 2.59
CA GLY A 70 -13.03 -15.40 2.02
C GLY A 70 -12.56 -15.89 0.64
N ASP A 71 -13.30 -16.80 0.06
CA ASP A 71 -12.98 -17.39 -1.24
C ASP A 71 -13.09 -16.36 -2.37
N GLY A 72 -12.23 -16.48 -3.36
CA GLY A 72 -12.26 -15.67 -4.59
C GLY A 72 -11.86 -14.20 -4.44
N VAL A 73 -11.36 -13.74 -3.27
CA VAL A 73 -10.96 -12.35 -3.04
C VAL A 73 -9.69 -12.00 -3.79
N THR A 74 -9.69 -10.86 -4.46
CA THR A 74 -8.50 -10.27 -5.08
C THR A 74 -8.03 -9.03 -4.33
N SER A 75 -6.74 -8.69 -4.48
CA SER A 75 -6.20 -7.44 -3.92
C SER A 75 -6.91 -6.19 -4.44
N LEU A 76 -7.40 -6.21 -5.67
CA LEU A 76 -8.18 -5.12 -6.25
C LEU A 76 -9.55 -4.98 -5.57
N GLN A 77 -10.25 -6.08 -5.34
CA GLN A 77 -11.54 -6.06 -4.62
C GLN A 77 -11.38 -5.57 -3.19
N LEU A 78 -10.30 -5.97 -2.54
CA LEU A 78 -10.00 -5.51 -1.19
C LEU A 78 -9.71 -4.01 -1.16
N ALA A 79 -8.90 -3.51 -2.09
CA ALA A 79 -8.63 -2.08 -2.23
C ALA A 79 -9.91 -1.26 -2.51
N GLU A 80 -10.81 -1.79 -3.35
CA GLU A 80 -12.11 -1.18 -3.63
C GLU A 80 -13.00 -1.14 -2.38
N THR A 81 -13.03 -2.20 -1.59
CA THR A 81 -13.76 -2.24 -0.32
C THR A 81 -13.25 -1.15 0.63
N TYR A 82 -11.94 -0.99 0.77
CA TYR A 82 -11.36 0.09 1.60
C TYR A 82 -11.65 1.47 1.03
N ARG A 83 -11.59 1.64 -0.28
CA ARG A 83 -11.98 2.90 -0.93
C ARG A 83 -13.43 3.25 -0.64
N GLN A 84 -14.34 2.29 -0.72
CA GLN A 84 -15.74 2.49 -0.39
C GLN A 84 -15.95 2.86 1.08
N THR A 85 -15.20 2.22 1.99
CA THR A 85 -15.23 2.57 3.42
C THR A 85 -14.93 4.05 3.66
N TYR A 86 -13.93 4.63 2.96
CA TYR A 86 -13.66 6.06 3.08
C TYR A 86 -14.81 6.93 2.58
N ARG A 87 -15.48 6.54 1.49
CA ARG A 87 -16.64 7.26 0.97
C ARG A 87 -17.81 7.26 1.94
N ASP A 88 -18.03 6.14 2.62
CA ASP A 88 -19.12 5.95 3.55
C ASP A 88 -18.87 6.67 4.90
N LEU A 89 -17.61 6.80 5.31
CA LEU A 89 -17.23 7.44 6.57
C LEU A 89 -17.45 8.96 6.56
N ALA A 90 -16.99 9.64 5.54
CA ALA A 90 -17.10 11.09 5.43
C ALA A 90 -16.84 11.58 3.99
N PRO A 91 -17.44 12.72 3.58
CA PRO A 91 -17.19 13.29 2.25
C PRO A 91 -15.77 13.86 2.08
N VAL A 92 -15.08 14.12 3.18
CA VAL A 92 -13.75 14.75 3.21
C VAL A 92 -12.89 14.11 4.30
N HIS A 93 -11.63 13.88 4.00
CA HIS A 93 -10.64 13.30 4.90
C HIS A 93 -9.39 14.15 5.00
N ILE A 94 -8.70 14.06 6.13
CA ILE A 94 -7.38 14.63 6.35
C ILE A 94 -6.35 13.52 6.35
N PHE A 95 -5.35 13.67 5.50
CA PHE A 95 -4.22 12.77 5.36
C PHE A 95 -2.90 13.52 5.55
N VAL A 96 -1.80 12.78 5.52
CA VAL A 96 -0.44 13.32 5.56
C VAL A 96 0.26 13.08 4.22
N LYS A 97 0.93 14.10 3.73
CA LYS A 97 1.88 14.01 2.63
C LYS A 97 3.29 14.18 3.19
N TRP A 98 4.16 13.22 2.92
CA TRP A 98 5.57 13.30 3.28
C TRP A 98 6.36 13.98 2.18
N LEU A 99 7.04 15.06 2.53
CA LEU A 99 7.76 15.94 1.62
C LEU A 99 9.19 16.18 2.11
N ARG A 100 10.06 16.63 1.21
CA ARG A 100 11.35 17.22 1.59
C ARG A 100 11.13 18.51 2.38
N PRO A 101 12.12 19.00 3.18
CA PRO A 101 12.00 20.25 3.94
C PRO A 101 11.64 21.46 3.10
N ASN A 102 12.03 21.49 1.84
CA ASN A 102 11.69 22.57 0.88
C ASN A 102 10.25 22.42 0.30
N ARG A 103 9.43 21.53 0.86
CA ARG A 103 8.07 21.20 0.45
C ARG A 103 7.94 20.60 -0.96
N MET A 104 9.02 20.07 -1.51
CA MET A 104 8.98 19.33 -2.77
C MET A 104 8.65 17.86 -2.53
N SER A 105 7.87 17.25 -3.42
CA SER A 105 7.69 15.80 -3.37
C SER A 105 9.03 15.08 -3.56
N PRO A 106 9.27 13.95 -2.88
CA PRO A 106 10.36 13.06 -3.25
C PRO A 106 10.11 12.61 -4.69
N GLY A 107 10.99 12.99 -5.62
CA GLY A 107 10.87 12.58 -7.03
C GLY A 107 11.22 11.11 -7.18
N TRP A 108 10.54 10.42 -8.12
CA TRP A 108 10.88 9.08 -8.52
C TRP A 108 11.29 9.05 -9.99
N GLY A 109 12.44 8.49 -10.27
CA GLY A 109 12.92 8.34 -11.63
C GLY A 109 12.92 9.67 -12.40
N LYS A 110 12.19 9.74 -13.51
CA LYS A 110 12.10 10.93 -14.37
C LYS A 110 10.95 11.87 -14.01
N SER A 111 10.23 11.64 -12.90
CA SER A 111 9.12 12.50 -12.51
C SER A 111 9.60 13.87 -12.04
N THR A 112 8.96 14.93 -12.52
CA THR A 112 9.23 16.29 -12.04
C THR A 112 8.71 16.43 -10.61
N PRO A 113 9.55 16.84 -9.64
CA PRO A 113 9.09 17.08 -8.28
C PRO A 113 8.02 18.16 -8.23
N ILE A 114 6.96 17.91 -7.47
CA ILE A 114 5.85 18.85 -7.28
C ILE A 114 6.07 19.63 -5.99
N LYS A 115 5.83 20.94 -6.00
CA LYS A 115 5.87 21.80 -4.83
C LYS A 115 4.49 21.88 -4.15
N TYR A 116 4.45 21.72 -2.84
CA TYR A 116 3.24 21.70 -2.02
C TYR A 116 3.15 22.95 -1.15
N GLU A 117 2.65 24.04 -1.70
CA GLU A 117 2.44 25.31 -0.96
C GLU A 117 1.10 25.26 -0.20
N VAL A 118 1.04 25.91 0.96
CA VAL A 118 -0.19 26.00 1.75
C VAL A 118 -1.30 26.65 0.95
N GLY A 119 -2.49 26.09 0.96
CA GLY A 119 -3.65 26.53 0.19
C GLY A 119 -3.65 26.06 -1.28
N ALA A 120 -2.56 25.45 -1.75
CA ALA A 120 -2.53 24.92 -3.13
C ALA A 120 -3.44 23.70 -3.29
N ILE A 121 -4.12 23.68 -4.42
CA ILE A 121 -4.83 22.48 -4.89
C ILE A 121 -3.93 21.80 -5.93
N ILE A 122 -3.62 20.53 -5.69
CA ILE A 122 -2.75 19.75 -6.56
C ILE A 122 -3.54 18.60 -7.15
N GLU A 123 -3.45 18.46 -8.46
CA GLU A 123 -4.08 17.37 -9.20
C GLU A 123 -3.03 16.45 -9.81
N ALA A 124 -3.31 15.16 -9.85
CA ALA A 124 -2.48 14.17 -10.50
C ALA A 124 -2.51 14.37 -12.02
N THR A 125 -1.32 14.37 -12.62
CA THR A 125 -1.18 14.38 -14.08
C THR A 125 -0.96 12.94 -14.57
N GLY A 126 -1.75 12.47 -15.52
CA GLY A 126 -1.62 11.16 -16.14
C GLY A 126 -2.85 10.25 -15.94
N GLU A 127 -2.86 9.13 -16.64
CA GLU A 127 -3.92 8.14 -16.51
C GLU A 127 -3.89 7.50 -15.13
N THR A 128 -5.03 7.49 -14.47
CA THR A 128 -5.24 6.84 -13.18
C THR A 128 -5.75 5.42 -13.45
N ASN A 129 -4.92 4.42 -13.18
CA ASN A 129 -5.37 3.04 -13.14
C ASN A 129 -5.49 2.56 -11.68
N ASP A 130 -6.05 1.38 -11.46
CA ASP A 130 -6.34 0.84 -10.13
C ASP A 130 -5.13 0.18 -9.45
N GLN A 131 -3.91 0.42 -9.94
CA GLN A 131 -2.70 -0.16 -9.35
C GLN A 131 -2.10 0.73 -8.25
N GLN A 132 -1.52 0.12 -7.24
CA GLN A 132 -0.98 0.79 -6.04
C GLN A 132 0.11 1.84 -6.36
N CYS A 133 0.97 1.57 -7.32
CA CYS A 133 2.09 2.44 -7.71
C CYS A 133 1.87 3.19 -9.03
N ALA A 134 0.61 3.27 -9.50
CA ALA A 134 0.28 3.99 -10.73
C ALA A 134 0.29 5.52 -10.56
N ALA A 135 0.03 6.23 -11.64
CA ALA A 135 -0.07 7.68 -11.63
C ALA A 135 -1.09 8.18 -10.59
N GLY A 136 -0.74 9.20 -9.85
CA GLY A 136 -1.56 9.77 -8.78
C GLY A 136 -0.71 10.41 -7.70
N LEU A 137 -1.38 11.10 -6.78
CA LEU A 137 -0.75 11.68 -5.60
C LEU A 137 -0.83 10.70 -4.45
N HIS A 138 0.29 10.36 -3.85
CA HIS A 138 0.34 9.44 -2.71
C HIS A 138 0.27 10.19 -1.40
N VAL A 139 -0.66 9.79 -0.54
CA VAL A 139 -0.87 10.33 0.81
C VAL A 139 -0.93 9.17 1.81
N PHE A 140 -0.82 9.48 3.11
CA PHE A 140 -0.79 8.50 4.19
C PHE A 140 -1.82 8.87 5.26
N ARG A 141 -2.26 7.91 6.05
CA ARG A 141 -3.11 8.18 7.22
C ARG A 141 -2.34 9.00 8.24
N LEU A 142 -3.09 9.73 9.07
CA LEU A 142 -2.48 10.48 10.19
C LEU A 142 -1.74 9.51 11.11
N GLY A 143 -0.52 9.89 11.48
CA GLY A 143 0.34 9.09 12.36
C GLY A 143 1.16 7.99 11.64
N GLU A 144 0.91 7.76 10.37
CA GLU A 144 1.63 6.77 9.58
C GLU A 144 2.78 7.39 8.79
N ARG A 145 3.90 6.69 8.74
CA ARG A 145 5.10 7.08 8.01
C ARG A 145 5.44 6.02 6.98
N PRO A 146 5.89 6.41 5.77
CA PRO A 146 6.37 5.42 4.80
C PRO A 146 7.56 4.65 5.38
N GLU A 147 7.48 3.34 5.40
CA GLU A 147 8.57 2.44 5.81
C GLU A 147 9.65 2.28 4.72
N TRP A 148 9.79 3.22 3.84
CA TRP A 148 10.60 3.06 2.65
C TRP A 148 12.04 3.45 2.92
N HIS A 149 12.83 2.50 3.37
CA HIS A 149 14.28 2.65 3.51
C HIS A 149 14.98 3.07 2.21
N TRP A 150 14.39 2.78 1.08
CA TRP A 150 14.94 3.01 -0.25
C TRP A 150 14.50 4.34 -0.91
N LEU A 151 13.46 5.01 -0.41
CA LEU A 151 13.16 6.40 -0.78
C LEU A 151 14.10 7.39 -0.07
N CYS A 152 14.76 6.92 0.94
CA CYS A 152 15.72 7.67 1.73
C CYS A 152 17.14 7.30 1.31
N GLU A 153 17.46 7.33 0.03
CA GLU A 153 18.85 7.22 -0.43
C GLU A 153 19.72 8.38 0.05
N ALA A 154 19.44 8.99 1.06
CA ALA A 154 20.28 9.83 1.92
C ALA A 154 19.35 10.52 2.91
N ASN A 155 19.43 10.24 4.18
CA ASN A 155 19.20 11.11 5.34
C ASN A 155 18.35 12.39 5.09
N HIS A 156 17.23 12.27 4.34
CA HIS A 156 16.37 13.41 4.16
C HIS A 156 15.38 13.44 5.30
N ASP A 157 15.48 14.44 6.14
CA ASP A 157 14.45 14.81 7.09
C ASP A 157 13.17 15.10 6.29
N LEU A 158 12.26 14.13 6.24
CA LEU A 158 10.95 14.34 5.63
C LEU A 158 10.07 15.12 6.61
N ILE A 159 9.35 16.10 6.11
CA ILE A 159 8.31 16.79 6.85
C ILE A 159 6.94 16.22 6.52
N ALA A 160 6.08 16.15 7.54
CA ALA A 160 4.70 15.76 7.39
C ALA A 160 3.85 17.02 7.12
N VAL A 161 3.12 17.00 6.01
CA VAL A 161 2.24 18.10 5.59
C VAL A 161 0.81 17.59 5.56
N LYS A 162 -0.09 18.24 6.28
CA LYS A 162 -1.51 17.86 6.24
C LYS A 162 -2.16 18.28 4.93
N VAL A 163 -2.93 17.37 4.38
CA VAL A 163 -3.67 17.56 3.14
C VAL A 163 -5.12 17.16 3.30
N ARG A 164 -6.01 17.87 2.63
CA ARG A 164 -7.43 17.57 2.55
C ARG A 164 -7.73 16.86 1.25
N VAL A 165 -8.48 15.77 1.33
CA VAL A 165 -8.88 14.95 0.18
C VAL A 165 -10.38 14.71 0.25
N LYS A 166 -11.10 14.90 -0.85
CA LYS A 166 -12.48 14.46 -0.96
C LYS A 166 -12.53 12.95 -1.20
N SER A 167 -13.53 12.29 -0.65
CA SER A 167 -13.68 10.84 -0.78
C SER A 167 -13.79 10.37 -2.23
N GLU A 168 -14.40 11.19 -3.10
CA GLU A 168 -14.50 10.94 -4.55
C GLU A 168 -13.14 10.95 -5.26
N ASP A 169 -12.15 11.64 -4.69
CA ASP A 169 -10.79 11.75 -5.23
C ASP A 169 -9.86 10.61 -4.78
N ILE A 170 -10.31 9.71 -3.90
CA ILE A 170 -9.56 8.53 -3.51
C ILE A 170 -9.65 7.49 -4.63
N LEU A 171 -8.51 7.23 -5.27
CA LEU A 171 -8.37 6.28 -6.37
C LEU A 171 -8.07 4.87 -5.89
N PHE A 172 -7.26 4.77 -4.85
CA PHE A 172 -6.83 3.52 -4.25
C PHE A 172 -6.57 3.74 -2.75
N ALA A 173 -7.04 2.82 -1.92
CA ALA A 173 -6.73 2.81 -0.50
C ALA A 173 -5.97 1.53 -0.19
N GLY A 174 -4.71 1.67 0.21
CA GLY A 174 -3.91 0.55 0.72
C GLY A 174 -4.50 -0.01 2.00
N LEU A 175 -4.14 -1.24 2.33
CA LEU A 175 -4.64 -1.93 3.52
C LEU A 175 -4.15 -1.24 4.79
N PRO A 176 -5.01 -1.08 5.83
CA PRO A 176 -4.69 -0.29 7.02
C PRO A 176 -3.45 -0.73 7.78
N THR A 177 -3.09 -1.99 7.68
CA THR A 177 -2.02 -2.60 8.50
C THR A 177 -0.65 -2.62 7.83
N MET A 178 -0.50 -2.08 6.59
CA MET A 178 0.62 -2.54 5.80
C MET A 178 1.24 -1.61 4.79
N ASP A 179 0.43 -0.89 4.12
CA ASP A 179 0.84 0.23 3.32
C ASP A 179 -0.20 1.31 3.58
N ALA A 180 0.07 2.09 4.56
CA ALA A 180 -0.71 3.26 4.96
C ALA A 180 -0.96 4.23 3.79
N LYS A 181 -0.39 3.92 2.65
CA LYS A 181 -0.40 4.71 1.43
C LYS A 181 -1.74 4.64 0.73
N LEU A 182 -2.31 5.79 0.50
CA LEU A 182 -3.44 5.97 -0.38
C LEU A 182 -2.99 6.69 -1.65
N ARG A 183 -3.67 6.43 -2.74
CA ARG A 183 -3.50 7.16 -3.99
C ARG A 183 -4.74 8.00 -4.25
N VAL A 184 -4.51 9.28 -4.51
CA VAL A 184 -5.59 10.25 -4.72
C VAL A 184 -5.40 11.01 -6.02
N ARG A 185 -6.52 11.43 -6.61
CA ARG A 185 -6.53 12.25 -7.83
C ARG A 185 -6.19 13.70 -7.51
N ARG A 186 -6.72 14.23 -6.43
CA ARG A 186 -6.67 15.63 -6.06
C ARG A 186 -6.54 15.79 -4.55
N LEU A 187 -5.81 16.79 -4.13
CA LEU A 187 -5.69 17.18 -2.73
C LEU A 187 -5.53 18.69 -2.59
N GLU A 188 -5.86 19.20 -1.42
CA GLU A 188 -5.60 20.58 -0.98
C GLU A 188 -4.57 20.55 0.16
N VAL A 189 -3.56 21.39 0.08
CA VAL A 189 -2.50 21.50 1.09
C VAL A 189 -2.95 22.40 2.22
N LEU A 190 -2.95 21.93 3.47
CA LEU A 190 -3.46 22.68 4.63
C LEU A 190 -2.34 23.38 5.41
N GLU A 191 -1.27 22.65 5.75
CA GLU A 191 -0.14 23.16 6.56
C GLU A 191 1.16 22.35 6.35
#